data_50b84a955d461cf74f69439d688937b8
#
_entry.id   50b84a955d461cf74f69439d688937b8
#
_cell.length_a   1.000
_cell.length_b   1.000
_cell.length_c   1.000
_cell.angle_alpha   90.00
_cell.angle_beta   90.00
_cell.angle_gamma   90.00
#
_symmetry.space_group_name_H-M   'P 1'
#
loop_
_entity.id
_entity.type
_entity.pdbx_description
1 polymer ?
#
loop_
_entity_poly.entity_id
_entity_poly.type
_entity_poly.pdbx_seq_one_letter_code
_entity_poly.pdbx_strand_id
1 'polypeptide(L)'
;MMNTMKLPVGIDDFRKLRESDFYYVDKTRLIEQILQSWSEVTLFTRPRRFGKTLNMSMLKSFFEIGTDKSLFDGLYISGNKELCEEYMGKYPVVFLSLKSVEGTSFDEARYRIIELISREAERFKFLKDSEGLSENDKNRYNAIISVNDGKYAMDEKLLISSLQVLSQLLFTHFGRKAIIIVDEYDVPLDKAFQNGYYNEMVSLIRGIFGMALKTNEFLQFAVLTGCLRISKESIFTGLNNFRVMSITDARFDEQFGFTDNEVRKLLEDYNMSMHYNDIKEWYDGYHFGKADVYCPWDVINHVDRLCDDSDIRPQTYWINSSGNSLVRRLISKADSSTKDEIEHLIAGETIVKSIRLDLTYDEIESTIDNMWSVLFTTGYLTKAGDVKLPDSESYAYKLVIPNKEVREVFILQIQEWFKSVVANDNDTMKLLSKAIIDKDETKIAKQLNIVMGRMISILDTKAPDDMKENFYHGLLLGLLRGSNPDWLIKSNRESGDGFSDIMIMPENPDAGIVIEVKYARNIKELDTACEIAMAQIKEKRYDEALRNEGRCDIIAYGIAFSRKRCKAVGERL
;
A
#
# COMPACT_ATOMS: atom_id res chain seq x y z
N MET A 1 9.11 19.28 31.87
CA MET A 1 9.09 18.54 30.61
C MET A 1 8.41 17.23 30.90
N MET A 2 7.22 17.01 30.38
CA MET A 2 6.62 15.67 30.42
C MET A 2 7.53 14.75 29.63
N ASN A 3 7.89 13.61 30.23
CA ASN A 3 8.71 12.60 29.56
C ASN A 3 7.80 11.87 28.57
N THR A 4 7.59 12.45 27.39
CA THR A 4 6.82 11.79 26.33
C THR A 4 7.61 10.59 25.86
N MET A 5 6.98 9.40 25.89
CA MET A 5 7.56 8.17 25.32
C MET A 5 7.95 8.42 23.86
N LYS A 6 8.95 7.71 23.37
CA LYS A 6 9.35 7.79 21.95
C LYS A 6 8.31 7.09 21.07
N LEU A 7 8.03 7.65 19.90
CA LEU A 7 7.16 6.98 18.93
C LEU A 7 7.91 5.84 18.20
N PRO A 8 7.26 4.69 17.97
CA PRO A 8 7.91 3.48 17.45
C PRO A 8 8.00 3.49 15.91
N VAL A 9 8.56 4.55 15.32
CA VAL A 9 8.74 4.63 13.87
C VAL A 9 9.68 3.52 13.39
N GLY A 10 9.16 2.61 12.55
CA GLY A 10 9.94 1.51 11.98
C GLY A 10 10.28 0.38 12.96
N ILE A 11 9.65 0.33 14.13
CA ILE A 11 9.84 -0.76 15.12
C ILE A 11 8.71 -1.76 14.96
N ASP A 12 9.06 -3.00 14.62
CA ASP A 12 8.15 -4.13 14.42
C ASP A 12 8.40 -5.30 15.40
N ASP A 13 9.32 -5.13 16.34
CA ASP A 13 9.61 -6.06 17.43
C ASP A 13 9.02 -5.59 18.75
N PHE A 14 8.11 -6.39 19.33
CA PHE A 14 7.38 -6.06 20.55
C PHE A 14 8.31 -5.96 21.78
N ARG A 15 9.28 -6.88 21.91
CA ARG A 15 10.22 -6.87 23.04
C ARG A 15 11.05 -5.58 23.01
N LYS A 16 11.64 -5.26 21.86
CA LYS A 16 12.42 -4.02 21.69
C LYS A 16 11.57 -2.79 22.01
N LEU A 17 10.30 -2.78 21.55
CA LEU A 17 9.38 -1.68 21.82
C LEU A 17 9.17 -1.48 23.33
N ARG A 18 8.92 -2.56 24.07
CA ARG A 18 8.65 -2.50 25.52
C ARG A 18 9.91 -2.23 26.36
N GLU A 19 11.04 -2.89 26.04
CA GLU A 19 12.31 -2.69 26.75
C GLU A 19 12.91 -1.29 26.58
N SER A 20 12.58 -0.61 25.48
CA SER A 20 13.09 0.74 25.16
C SER A 20 12.09 1.87 25.42
N ASP A 21 11.01 1.58 26.15
CA ASP A 21 9.96 2.53 26.55
C ASP A 21 9.37 3.34 25.37
N PHE A 22 9.10 2.68 24.25
CA PHE A 22 8.35 3.28 23.17
C PHE A 22 6.84 3.27 23.46
N TYR A 23 6.13 4.23 22.88
CA TYR A 23 4.68 4.28 22.94
C TYR A 23 4.07 3.05 22.28
N TYR A 24 3.18 2.36 22.98
CA TYR A 24 2.53 1.16 22.50
C TYR A 24 1.01 1.31 22.57
N VAL A 25 0.33 1.23 21.43
CA VAL A 25 -1.11 1.07 21.38
C VAL A 25 -1.44 -0.39 21.66
N ASP A 26 -2.08 -0.64 22.78
CA ASP A 26 -2.27 -1.99 23.33
C ASP A 26 -3.21 -2.84 22.47
N LYS A 27 -2.65 -3.87 21.85
CA LYS A 27 -3.37 -4.88 21.05
C LYS A 27 -3.33 -6.27 21.69
N THR A 28 -2.98 -6.37 22.97
CA THR A 28 -2.85 -7.67 23.67
C THR A 28 -4.18 -8.40 23.87
N ARG A 29 -5.33 -7.74 23.64
CA ARG A 29 -6.65 -8.40 23.52
C ARG A 29 -6.69 -9.44 22.40
N LEU A 30 -5.82 -9.32 21.40
CA LEU A 30 -5.63 -10.32 20.35
C LEU A 30 -5.32 -11.71 20.94
N ILE A 31 -4.49 -11.76 21.99
CA ILE A 31 -4.11 -13.01 22.69
C ILE A 31 -5.36 -13.71 23.25
N GLU A 32 -6.16 -12.97 24.01
CA GLU A 32 -7.41 -13.48 24.59
C GLU A 32 -8.34 -13.99 23.50
N GLN A 33 -8.55 -13.22 22.42
CA GLN A 33 -9.43 -13.59 21.31
C GLN A 33 -8.94 -14.85 20.57
N ILE A 34 -7.62 -15.03 20.37
CA ILE A 34 -7.05 -16.24 19.78
C ILE A 34 -7.32 -17.45 20.67
N LEU A 35 -7.07 -17.34 21.97
CA LEU A 35 -7.27 -18.43 22.93
C LEU A 35 -8.76 -18.81 23.04
N GLN A 36 -9.67 -17.84 23.01
CA GLN A 36 -11.12 -18.07 23.03
C GLN A 36 -11.66 -18.65 21.73
N SER A 37 -11.05 -18.31 20.58
CA SER A 37 -11.55 -18.76 19.28
C SER A 37 -11.20 -20.21 18.95
N TRP A 38 -10.18 -20.74 19.59
CA TRP A 38 -9.63 -22.09 19.51
C TRP A 38 -9.66 -22.67 18.09
N SER A 39 -8.83 -22.12 17.24
CA SER A 39 -8.61 -22.63 15.89
C SER A 39 -7.21 -23.24 15.82
N GLU A 40 -7.09 -24.43 15.23
CA GLU A 40 -5.77 -25.08 15.11
C GLU A 40 -4.83 -24.26 14.25
N VAL A 41 -5.34 -23.66 13.16
CA VAL A 41 -4.59 -22.74 12.31
C VAL A 41 -5.42 -21.49 12.01
N THR A 42 -4.90 -20.32 12.34
CA THR A 42 -5.54 -19.03 12.02
C THR A 42 -4.67 -18.23 11.07
N LEU A 43 -5.25 -17.81 9.93
CA LEU A 43 -4.63 -16.87 8.99
C LEU A 43 -5.30 -15.50 9.10
N PHE A 44 -4.53 -14.49 9.39
CA PHE A 44 -4.96 -13.10 9.29
C PHE A 44 -4.54 -12.48 7.96
N THR A 45 -5.51 -12.09 7.14
CA THR A 45 -5.25 -11.29 5.94
C THR A 45 -5.61 -9.85 6.20
N ARG A 46 -4.60 -8.97 6.20
CA ARG A 46 -4.73 -7.52 6.45
C ARG A 46 -3.84 -6.76 5.48
N PRO A 47 -4.19 -5.54 5.09
CA PRO A 47 -3.34 -4.70 4.26
C PRO A 47 -1.95 -4.51 4.88
N ARG A 48 -1.00 -4.05 4.09
CA ARG A 48 0.35 -3.70 4.59
C ARG A 48 0.25 -2.56 5.59
N ARG A 49 1.16 -2.53 6.59
CA ARG A 49 1.30 -1.45 7.60
C ARG A 49 0.20 -1.36 8.66
N PHE A 50 -0.64 -2.40 8.78
CA PHE A 50 -1.65 -2.53 9.82
C PHE A 50 -1.18 -3.30 11.07
N GLY A 51 0.12 -3.29 11.37
CA GLY A 51 0.65 -3.85 12.61
C GLY A 51 0.78 -5.38 12.66
N LYS A 52 0.71 -6.11 11.51
CA LYS A 52 0.80 -7.57 11.47
C LYS A 52 2.05 -8.10 12.16
N THR A 53 3.23 -7.68 11.73
CA THR A 53 4.53 -8.14 12.27
C THR A 53 4.66 -7.87 13.75
N LEU A 54 4.28 -6.67 14.23
CA LEU A 54 4.32 -6.32 15.64
C LEU A 54 3.40 -7.21 16.48
N ASN A 55 2.19 -7.49 15.99
CA ASN A 55 1.27 -8.42 16.66
C ASN A 55 1.83 -9.86 16.70
N MET A 56 2.49 -10.32 15.63
CA MET A 56 3.14 -11.65 15.63
C MET A 56 4.31 -11.70 16.60
N SER A 57 5.13 -10.65 16.69
CA SER A 57 6.20 -10.50 17.67
C SER A 57 5.65 -10.47 19.10
N MET A 58 4.52 -9.80 19.34
CA MET A 58 3.81 -9.76 20.62
C MET A 58 3.32 -11.16 21.02
N LEU A 59 2.67 -11.90 20.10
CA LEU A 59 2.24 -13.28 20.36
C LEU A 59 3.43 -14.20 20.70
N LYS A 60 4.53 -14.11 19.93
CA LYS A 60 5.76 -14.84 20.25
C LYS A 60 6.22 -14.53 21.66
N SER A 61 6.35 -13.24 22.01
CA SER A 61 6.80 -12.81 23.34
C SER A 61 5.86 -13.27 24.45
N PHE A 62 4.57 -13.43 24.20
CA PHE A 62 3.62 -13.90 25.22
C PHE A 62 3.76 -15.40 25.49
N PHE A 63 3.83 -16.22 24.45
CA PHE A 63 3.77 -17.68 24.60
C PHE A 63 5.13 -18.33 24.89
N GLU A 64 6.23 -17.71 24.43
CA GLU A 64 7.55 -18.34 24.41
C GLU A 64 8.11 -18.63 25.80
N ILE A 65 8.58 -19.87 26.01
CA ILE A 65 9.27 -20.29 27.24
C ILE A 65 10.48 -19.39 27.50
N GLY A 66 10.63 -18.90 28.73
CA GLY A 66 11.72 -18.01 29.13
C GLY A 66 11.48 -16.53 28.79
N THR A 67 10.25 -16.17 28.38
CA THR A 67 9.91 -14.75 28.17
C THR A 67 9.97 -13.95 29.48
N ASP A 68 10.35 -12.68 29.35
CA ASP A 68 10.19 -11.72 30.43
C ASP A 68 8.72 -11.28 30.51
N LYS A 69 8.05 -11.71 31.59
CA LYS A 69 6.63 -11.42 31.79
C LYS A 69 6.35 -9.94 32.04
N SER A 70 7.35 -9.17 32.52
CA SER A 70 7.21 -7.74 32.77
C SER A 70 6.94 -6.93 31.48
N LEU A 71 7.24 -7.49 30.30
CA LEU A 71 6.89 -6.89 29.01
C LEU A 71 5.39 -6.61 28.87
N PHE A 72 4.56 -7.35 29.60
CA PHE A 72 3.09 -7.24 29.54
C PHE A 72 2.50 -6.44 30.71
N ASP A 73 3.32 -5.92 31.61
CA ASP A 73 2.84 -5.13 32.75
C ASP A 73 2.09 -3.88 32.28
N GLY A 74 0.91 -3.66 32.86
CA GLY A 74 0.04 -2.55 32.54
C GLY A 74 -0.75 -2.68 31.21
N LEU A 75 -0.58 -3.78 30.47
CA LEU A 75 -1.33 -4.07 29.26
C LEU A 75 -2.62 -4.85 29.57
N TYR A 76 -3.61 -4.78 28.68
CA TYR A 76 -4.92 -5.42 28.82
C TYR A 76 -4.82 -6.88 29.27
N ILE A 77 -3.95 -7.68 28.64
CA ILE A 77 -3.84 -9.12 28.93
C ILE A 77 -3.36 -9.40 30.34
N SER A 78 -2.54 -8.50 30.95
CA SER A 78 -2.05 -8.65 32.32
C SER A 78 -3.17 -8.60 33.38
N GLY A 79 -4.32 -8.03 33.00
CA GLY A 79 -5.54 -8.06 33.81
C GLY A 79 -6.21 -9.44 33.86
N ASN A 80 -5.98 -10.30 32.87
CA ASN A 80 -6.50 -11.66 32.82
C ASN A 80 -5.49 -12.66 33.42
N LYS A 81 -5.48 -12.74 34.75
CA LYS A 81 -4.52 -13.58 35.49
C LYS A 81 -4.58 -15.04 35.12
N GLU A 82 -5.78 -15.59 34.88
CA GLU A 82 -5.99 -16.99 34.55
C GLU A 82 -5.29 -17.35 33.22
N LEU A 83 -5.52 -16.57 32.15
CA LEU A 83 -4.84 -16.79 30.88
C LEU A 83 -3.32 -16.58 30.99
N CYS A 84 -2.88 -15.60 31.77
CA CYS A 84 -1.45 -15.39 31.97
C CYS A 84 -0.79 -16.56 32.73
N GLU A 85 -1.42 -17.11 33.77
CA GLU A 85 -0.91 -18.27 34.51
C GLU A 85 -0.88 -19.53 33.66
N GLU A 86 -1.87 -19.74 32.82
CA GLU A 86 -1.99 -20.94 31.98
C GLU A 86 -1.07 -20.90 30.74
N TYR A 87 -0.94 -19.74 30.06
CA TYR A 87 -0.33 -19.67 28.74
C TYR A 87 0.97 -18.86 28.66
N MET A 88 1.16 -17.81 29.50
CA MET A 88 2.28 -16.90 29.36
C MET A 88 3.62 -17.58 29.68
N GLY A 89 4.51 -17.65 28.70
CA GLY A 89 5.84 -18.23 28.83
C GLY A 89 5.83 -19.76 28.98
N LYS A 90 4.84 -20.46 28.42
CA LYS A 90 4.63 -21.90 28.64
C LYS A 90 4.88 -22.78 27.43
N TYR A 91 5.11 -22.22 26.24
CA TYR A 91 5.16 -22.99 25.00
C TYR A 91 6.48 -22.75 24.25
N PRO A 92 7.06 -23.77 23.61
CA PRO A 92 8.08 -23.53 22.60
C PRO A 92 7.42 -22.88 21.38
N VAL A 93 8.02 -21.76 20.91
CA VAL A 93 7.51 -20.97 19.78
C VAL A 93 8.50 -21.00 18.63
N VAL A 94 8.07 -21.48 17.48
CA VAL A 94 8.79 -21.40 16.20
C VAL A 94 8.26 -20.20 15.45
N PHE A 95 9.12 -19.21 15.18
CA PHE A 95 8.76 -17.94 14.56
C PHE A 95 9.48 -17.75 13.23
N LEU A 96 8.73 -17.60 12.14
CA LEU A 96 9.27 -17.40 10.80
C LEU A 96 8.69 -16.13 10.18
N SER A 97 9.54 -15.17 9.81
CA SER A 97 9.14 -14.05 8.96
C SER A 97 9.63 -14.27 7.54
N LEU A 98 8.70 -14.49 6.61
CA LEU A 98 9.02 -14.74 5.21
C LEU A 98 9.25 -13.43 4.41
N LYS A 99 9.29 -12.28 5.08
CA LYS A 99 9.45 -10.94 4.49
C LYS A 99 10.67 -10.80 3.57
N SER A 100 11.77 -11.50 3.88
CA SER A 100 13.03 -11.46 3.13
C SER A 100 13.24 -12.65 2.20
N VAL A 101 12.24 -13.52 2.05
CA VAL A 101 12.33 -14.67 1.16
C VAL A 101 12.02 -14.23 -0.26
N GLU A 102 13.06 -13.80 -0.96
CA GLU A 102 13.00 -13.40 -2.36
C GLU A 102 14.27 -13.87 -3.08
N GLY A 103 14.22 -14.00 -4.41
CA GLY A 103 15.33 -14.37 -5.27
C GLY A 103 14.97 -14.16 -6.72
N THR A 104 15.96 -14.02 -7.59
CA THR A 104 15.78 -13.92 -9.03
C THR A 104 15.50 -15.30 -9.66
N SER A 105 15.74 -16.38 -8.90
CA SER A 105 15.48 -17.77 -9.29
C SER A 105 14.87 -18.55 -8.12
N PHE A 106 14.25 -19.70 -8.46
CA PHE A 106 13.70 -20.62 -7.46
C PHE A 106 14.78 -21.12 -6.48
N ASP A 107 15.98 -21.43 -6.97
CA ASP A 107 17.07 -21.93 -6.12
C ASP A 107 17.54 -20.90 -5.08
N GLU A 108 17.61 -19.63 -5.46
CA GLU A 108 17.92 -18.56 -4.51
C GLU A 108 16.82 -18.41 -3.45
N ALA A 109 15.58 -18.35 -3.86
CA ALA A 109 14.45 -18.22 -2.95
C ALA A 109 14.31 -19.45 -2.02
N ARG A 110 14.50 -20.66 -2.55
CA ARG A 110 14.55 -21.91 -1.77
C ARG A 110 15.67 -21.86 -0.73
N TYR A 111 16.86 -21.41 -1.11
CA TYR A 111 17.98 -21.28 -0.18
C TYR A 111 17.66 -20.29 0.95
N ARG A 112 16.96 -19.18 0.68
CA ARG A 112 16.50 -18.24 1.71
C ARG A 112 15.56 -18.89 2.71
N ILE A 113 14.68 -19.81 2.26
CA ILE A 113 13.81 -20.57 3.17
C ILE A 113 14.66 -21.52 4.04
N ILE A 114 15.62 -22.22 3.45
CA ILE A 114 16.55 -23.09 4.20
C ILE A 114 17.27 -22.26 5.28
N GLU A 115 17.88 -21.15 4.89
CA GLU A 115 18.60 -20.27 5.80
C GLU A 115 17.71 -19.78 6.95
N LEU A 116 16.48 -19.36 6.66
CA LEU A 116 15.52 -18.88 7.65
C LEU A 116 15.13 -19.96 8.66
N ILE A 117 14.79 -21.16 8.19
CA ILE A 117 14.43 -22.29 9.06
C ILE A 117 15.62 -22.75 9.89
N SER A 118 16.81 -22.85 9.27
CA SER A 118 18.02 -23.26 9.99
C SER A 118 18.41 -22.26 11.09
N ARG A 119 18.33 -20.95 10.80
CA ARG A 119 18.58 -19.89 11.81
C ARG A 119 17.55 -19.91 12.95
N GLU A 120 16.29 -20.16 12.65
CA GLU A 120 15.29 -20.31 13.68
C GLU A 120 15.56 -21.58 14.54
N ALA A 121 15.92 -22.70 13.92
CA ALA A 121 16.30 -23.91 14.62
C ALA A 121 17.55 -23.71 15.52
N GLU A 122 18.50 -22.88 15.10
CA GLU A 122 19.69 -22.56 15.92
C GLU A 122 19.37 -21.89 17.25
N ARG A 123 18.22 -21.25 17.39
CA ARG A 123 17.76 -20.71 18.70
C ARG A 123 17.57 -21.82 19.74
N PHE A 124 17.37 -23.04 19.29
CA PHE A 124 17.15 -24.23 20.11
C PHE A 124 18.39 -25.12 20.21
N LYS A 125 19.61 -24.52 20.23
CA LYS A 125 20.89 -25.27 20.30
C LYS A 125 20.98 -26.23 21.48
N PHE A 126 20.24 -25.97 22.57
CA PHE A 126 20.15 -26.85 23.73
C PHE A 126 19.59 -28.25 23.39
N LEU A 127 18.91 -28.42 22.25
CA LEU A 127 18.43 -29.74 21.80
C LEU A 127 19.58 -30.71 21.53
N LYS A 128 20.80 -30.25 21.22
CA LYS A 128 21.99 -31.10 21.05
C LYS A 128 22.36 -31.85 22.33
N ASP A 129 22.15 -31.18 23.46
CA ASP A 129 22.55 -31.67 24.77
C ASP A 129 21.35 -32.17 25.59
N SER A 130 20.16 -32.26 24.98
CA SER A 130 18.94 -32.69 25.65
C SER A 130 19.02 -34.19 26.04
N GLU A 131 18.83 -34.48 27.30
CA GLU A 131 18.76 -35.86 27.83
C GLU A 131 17.48 -36.58 27.36
N GLY A 132 16.40 -35.83 27.07
CA GLY A 132 15.13 -36.40 26.60
C GLY A 132 15.15 -36.84 25.14
N LEU A 133 16.16 -36.46 24.35
CA LEU A 133 16.28 -36.79 22.93
C LEU A 133 17.16 -38.00 22.70
N SER A 134 16.69 -38.91 21.83
CA SER A 134 17.53 -40.01 21.35
C SER A 134 18.66 -39.50 20.42
N GLU A 135 19.69 -40.31 20.22
CA GLU A 135 20.76 -39.97 19.25
C GLU A 135 20.22 -39.77 17.83
N ASN A 136 19.19 -40.51 17.43
CA ASN A 136 18.53 -40.29 16.13
C ASN A 136 17.87 -38.91 16.05
N ASP A 137 17.22 -38.45 17.15
CA ASP A 137 16.59 -37.13 17.20
C ASP A 137 17.64 -36.02 17.13
N LYS A 138 18.76 -36.17 17.85
CA LYS A 138 19.90 -35.23 17.78
C LYS A 138 20.49 -35.17 16.38
N ASN A 139 20.59 -36.32 15.69
CA ASN A 139 21.06 -36.37 14.29
C ASN A 139 20.09 -35.65 13.35
N ARG A 140 18.76 -35.81 13.54
CA ARG A 140 17.73 -35.08 12.76
C ARG A 140 17.82 -33.56 13.01
N TYR A 141 18.02 -33.15 14.24
CA TYR A 141 18.26 -31.74 14.58
C TYR A 141 19.51 -31.21 13.91
N ASN A 142 20.64 -31.94 14.02
CA ASN A 142 21.90 -31.54 13.42
C ASN A 142 21.80 -31.42 11.89
N ALA A 143 21.00 -32.23 11.23
CA ALA A 143 20.75 -32.14 9.80
C ALA A 143 20.03 -30.82 9.42
N ILE A 144 19.10 -30.32 10.25
CA ILE A 144 18.39 -29.05 10.02
C ILE A 144 19.36 -27.86 10.08
N ILE A 145 20.35 -27.89 10.97
CA ILE A 145 21.31 -26.80 11.16
C ILE A 145 22.67 -27.07 10.50
N SER A 146 22.75 -28.10 9.65
CA SER A 146 24.00 -28.48 8.98
C SER A 146 24.49 -27.37 8.05
N VAL A 147 25.79 -27.15 8.05
CA VAL A 147 26.47 -26.15 7.21
C VAL A 147 27.55 -26.85 6.37
N ASN A 148 27.47 -26.69 5.04
CA ASN A 148 28.47 -27.16 4.09
C ASN A 148 29.00 -25.96 3.31
N ASP A 149 30.32 -25.81 3.23
CA ASP A 149 31.00 -24.70 2.55
C ASP A 149 30.47 -23.30 2.97
N GLY A 150 30.18 -23.14 4.28
CA GLY A 150 29.67 -21.88 4.86
C GLY A 150 28.21 -21.57 4.58
N LYS A 151 27.46 -22.50 3.99
CA LYS A 151 26.02 -22.37 3.69
C LYS A 151 25.22 -23.46 4.41
N TYR A 152 24.02 -23.11 4.88
CA TYR A 152 23.10 -24.12 5.38
C TYR A 152 22.73 -25.11 4.26
N ALA A 153 22.71 -26.40 4.61
CA ALA A 153 22.50 -27.48 3.65
C ALA A 153 21.40 -28.42 4.14
N MET A 154 20.19 -28.20 3.61
CA MET A 154 19.05 -29.09 3.80
C MET A 154 18.67 -29.67 2.44
N ASP A 155 18.47 -31.00 2.36
CA ASP A 155 17.83 -31.56 1.18
C ASP A 155 16.33 -31.21 1.16
N GLU A 156 15.69 -31.42 0.02
CA GLU A 156 14.29 -31.02 -0.16
C GLU A 156 13.33 -31.79 0.77
N LYS A 157 13.59 -33.07 1.02
CA LYS A 157 12.74 -33.89 1.90
C LYS A 157 12.81 -33.41 3.34
N LEU A 158 14.01 -33.09 3.80
CA LEU A 158 14.21 -32.54 5.13
C LEU A 158 13.62 -31.14 5.24
N LEU A 159 13.79 -30.30 4.21
CA LEU A 159 13.22 -28.96 4.17
C LEU A 159 11.69 -29.01 4.32
N ILE A 160 11.01 -29.87 3.57
CA ILE A 160 9.56 -30.06 3.65
C ILE A 160 9.12 -30.51 5.04
N SER A 161 9.85 -31.39 5.71
CA SER A 161 9.50 -31.91 7.02
C SER A 161 10.09 -31.14 8.21
N SER A 162 10.94 -30.15 7.95
CA SER A 162 11.78 -29.46 8.95
C SER A 162 11.00 -28.91 10.14
N LEU A 163 9.89 -28.19 9.88
CA LEU A 163 9.07 -27.58 10.94
C LEU A 163 8.33 -28.62 11.78
N GLN A 164 7.86 -29.72 11.16
CA GLN A 164 7.25 -30.84 11.89
C GLN A 164 8.30 -31.53 12.78
N VAL A 165 9.48 -31.81 12.23
CA VAL A 165 10.58 -32.40 12.99
C VAL A 165 10.97 -31.51 14.15
N LEU A 166 11.13 -30.20 13.93
CA LEU A 166 11.47 -29.25 14.99
C LEU A 166 10.39 -29.22 16.08
N SER A 167 9.09 -29.23 15.69
CA SER A 167 7.97 -29.30 16.65
C SER A 167 8.02 -30.57 17.49
N GLN A 168 8.33 -31.73 16.90
CA GLN A 168 8.49 -33.01 17.60
C GLN A 168 9.65 -32.96 18.61
N LEU A 169 10.81 -32.45 18.19
CA LEU A 169 11.99 -32.37 19.08
C LEU A 169 11.74 -31.44 20.26
N LEU A 170 11.09 -30.30 20.03
CA LEU A 170 10.69 -29.36 21.08
C LEU A 170 9.66 -29.99 22.03
N PHE A 171 8.68 -30.73 21.51
CA PHE A 171 7.72 -31.45 22.34
C PHE A 171 8.41 -32.52 23.20
N THR A 172 9.35 -33.28 22.65
CA THR A 172 10.10 -34.30 23.38
C THR A 172 10.93 -33.68 24.49
N HIS A 173 11.52 -32.49 24.27
CA HIS A 173 12.33 -31.79 25.26
C HIS A 173 11.50 -31.13 26.36
N PHE A 174 10.44 -30.38 26.00
CA PHE A 174 9.67 -29.55 26.94
C PHE A 174 8.41 -30.23 27.50
N GLY A 175 7.96 -31.35 26.91
CA GLY A 175 6.65 -31.97 27.21
C GLY A 175 5.46 -31.07 26.81
N ARG A 176 5.68 -30.04 25.98
CA ARG A 176 4.67 -29.09 25.50
C ARG A 176 4.70 -28.99 23.99
N LYS A 177 3.51 -29.01 23.38
CA LYS A 177 3.36 -28.84 21.93
C LYS A 177 3.86 -27.46 21.49
N ALA A 178 4.40 -27.37 20.28
CA ALA A 178 4.93 -26.13 19.74
C ALA A 178 3.82 -25.23 19.18
N ILE A 179 4.01 -23.92 19.32
CA ILE A 179 3.24 -22.91 18.59
C ILE A 179 4.08 -22.48 17.37
N ILE A 180 3.46 -22.43 16.18
CA ILE A 180 4.12 -21.96 14.96
C ILE A 180 3.51 -20.62 14.55
N ILE A 181 4.36 -19.60 14.40
CA ILE A 181 3.95 -18.26 13.95
C ILE A 181 4.69 -17.95 12.65
N VAL A 182 3.93 -17.64 11.59
CA VAL A 182 4.48 -17.29 10.27
C VAL A 182 4.00 -15.92 9.85
N ASP A 183 4.92 -14.99 9.71
CA ASP A 183 4.62 -13.64 9.24
C ASP A 183 4.92 -13.49 7.74
N GLU A 184 4.01 -12.77 7.03
CA GLU A 184 4.11 -12.48 5.60
C GLU A 184 4.27 -13.73 4.72
N TYR A 185 3.40 -14.74 4.93
CA TYR A 185 3.46 -16.04 4.23
C TYR A 185 3.36 -15.93 2.71
N ASP A 186 2.75 -14.88 2.20
CA ASP A 186 2.46 -14.63 0.78
C ASP A 186 3.60 -13.93 0.03
N VAL A 187 4.59 -13.36 0.72
CA VAL A 187 5.73 -12.65 0.07
C VAL A 187 6.54 -13.56 -0.86
N PRO A 188 6.94 -14.80 -0.48
CA PRO A 188 7.65 -15.66 -1.41
C PRO A 188 6.87 -15.97 -2.69
N LEU A 189 5.55 -16.02 -2.60
CA LEU A 189 4.65 -16.31 -3.72
C LEU A 189 4.51 -15.12 -4.66
N ASP A 190 4.35 -13.91 -4.08
CA ASP A 190 4.33 -12.65 -4.84
C ASP A 190 5.62 -12.48 -5.64
N LYS A 191 6.78 -12.70 -5.00
CA LYS A 191 8.09 -12.60 -5.65
C LYS A 191 8.31 -13.69 -6.69
N ALA A 192 7.89 -14.91 -6.41
CA ALA A 192 7.97 -16.02 -7.36
C ALA A 192 7.12 -15.77 -8.62
N PHE A 193 5.92 -15.20 -8.44
CA PHE A 193 5.07 -14.79 -9.56
C PHE A 193 5.74 -13.72 -10.43
N GLN A 194 6.32 -12.70 -9.80
CA GLN A 194 7.02 -11.61 -10.50
C GLN A 194 8.25 -12.12 -11.29
N ASN A 195 8.92 -13.17 -10.79
CA ASN A 195 10.16 -13.70 -11.37
C ASN A 195 9.99 -15.02 -12.16
N GLY A 196 8.74 -15.51 -12.33
CA GLY A 196 8.41 -16.62 -13.24
C GLY A 196 8.68 -18.04 -12.72
N TYR A 197 8.85 -18.23 -11.38
CA TYR A 197 8.99 -19.55 -10.74
C TYR A 197 7.88 -19.86 -9.71
N TYR A 198 6.68 -19.35 -10.00
CA TYR A 198 5.55 -19.43 -9.07
C TYR A 198 5.14 -20.86 -8.71
N ASN A 199 5.03 -21.77 -9.69
CA ASN A 199 4.58 -23.13 -9.48
C ASN A 199 5.50 -23.94 -8.57
N GLU A 200 6.81 -23.77 -8.73
CA GLU A 200 7.82 -24.42 -7.89
C GLU A 200 7.72 -23.91 -6.45
N MET A 201 7.56 -22.59 -6.26
CA MET A 201 7.43 -22.00 -4.94
C MET A 201 6.14 -22.44 -4.25
N VAL A 202 5.00 -22.48 -4.97
CA VAL A 202 3.73 -23.00 -4.46
C VAL A 202 3.89 -24.45 -3.99
N SER A 203 4.55 -25.28 -4.78
CA SER A 203 4.78 -26.70 -4.43
C SER A 203 5.60 -26.84 -3.14
N LEU A 204 6.68 -26.05 -3.02
CA LEU A 204 7.54 -26.07 -1.84
C LEU A 204 6.82 -25.58 -0.57
N ILE A 205 6.17 -24.42 -0.63
CA ILE A 205 5.45 -23.84 0.52
C ILE A 205 4.29 -24.76 0.95
N ARG A 206 3.57 -25.34 -0.01
CA ARG A 206 2.53 -26.34 0.25
C ARG A 206 3.09 -27.56 0.98
N GLY A 207 4.23 -28.07 0.55
CA GLY A 207 4.90 -29.19 1.20
C GLY A 207 5.23 -28.88 2.66
N ILE A 208 5.90 -27.76 2.89
CA ILE A 208 6.31 -27.31 4.25
C ILE A 208 5.09 -27.10 5.16
N PHE A 209 4.09 -26.34 4.71
CA PHE A 209 2.91 -26.05 5.54
C PHE A 209 1.98 -27.27 5.68
N GLY A 210 1.92 -28.12 4.66
CA GLY A 210 1.18 -29.37 4.74
C GLY A 210 1.68 -30.28 5.87
N MET A 211 2.99 -30.45 5.98
CA MET A 211 3.61 -31.24 7.05
C MET A 211 3.54 -30.54 8.42
N ALA A 212 3.78 -29.22 8.44
CA ALA A 212 3.86 -28.46 9.68
C ALA A 212 2.48 -28.21 10.34
N LEU A 213 1.41 -28.03 9.54
CA LEU A 213 0.13 -27.49 10.01
C LEU A 213 -1.05 -28.45 9.91
N LYS A 214 -0.99 -29.50 9.05
CA LYS A 214 -2.15 -30.39 8.83
C LYS A 214 -2.15 -31.65 9.69
N THR A 215 -1.02 -32.31 9.79
CA THR A 215 -0.90 -33.63 10.42
C THR A 215 0.20 -33.65 11.48
N ASN A 216 0.42 -32.50 12.11
CA ASN A 216 1.45 -32.35 13.11
C ASN A 216 0.88 -32.52 14.53
N GLU A 217 1.00 -33.73 15.08
CA GLU A 217 0.54 -34.06 16.43
C GLU A 217 1.22 -33.24 17.53
N PHE A 218 2.36 -32.61 17.20
CA PHE A 218 3.17 -31.80 18.11
C PHE A 218 2.85 -30.30 18.01
N LEU A 219 1.86 -29.93 17.18
CA LEU A 219 1.37 -28.57 17.05
C LEU A 219 0.33 -28.25 18.11
N GLN A 220 0.51 -27.14 18.85
CA GLN A 220 -0.51 -26.59 19.75
C GLN A 220 -1.55 -25.81 18.93
N PHE A 221 -1.09 -24.82 18.21
CA PHE A 221 -1.81 -24.07 17.18
C PHE A 221 -0.80 -23.29 16.33
N ALA A 222 -1.28 -22.73 15.20
CA ALA A 222 -0.48 -21.84 14.37
C ALA A 222 -1.22 -20.55 14.04
N VAL A 223 -0.42 -19.47 13.89
CA VAL A 223 -0.92 -18.18 13.44
C VAL A 223 -0.09 -17.74 12.24
N LEU A 224 -0.77 -17.40 11.15
CA LEU A 224 -0.14 -16.91 9.93
C LEU A 224 -0.65 -15.50 9.61
N THR A 225 0.20 -14.67 8.98
CA THR A 225 -0.22 -13.38 8.44
C THR A 225 0.21 -13.22 6.99
N GLY A 226 -0.60 -12.48 6.23
CA GLY A 226 -0.34 -12.07 4.85
C GLY A 226 -1.24 -10.92 4.41
N CYS A 227 -1.10 -10.49 3.17
CA CYS A 227 -1.97 -9.47 2.55
C CYS A 227 -3.12 -10.13 1.79
N LEU A 228 -2.86 -11.22 1.08
CA LEU A 228 -3.82 -11.92 0.24
C LEU A 228 -4.19 -13.28 0.84
N ARG A 229 -5.42 -13.72 0.55
CA ARG A 229 -5.84 -15.10 0.80
C ARG A 229 -5.58 -15.91 -0.47
N ILE A 230 -4.49 -16.66 -0.49
CA ILE A 230 -4.17 -17.58 -1.60
C ILE A 230 -4.77 -18.94 -1.31
N SER A 231 -6.08 -19.10 -1.54
CA SER A 231 -6.79 -20.29 -1.08
C SER A 231 -7.02 -21.35 -2.15
N LYS A 232 -7.23 -20.96 -3.41
CA LYS A 232 -7.60 -21.91 -4.46
C LYS A 232 -6.43 -22.65 -5.07
N GLU A 233 -5.25 -22.09 -5.06
CA GLU A 233 -4.07 -22.74 -5.64
C GLU A 233 -3.34 -23.63 -4.68
N SER A 234 -4.07 -24.25 -3.76
CA SER A 234 -3.52 -25.46 -3.21
C SER A 234 -2.46 -25.36 -2.11
N ILE A 235 -2.02 -24.19 -1.65
CA ILE A 235 -1.17 -24.15 -0.45
C ILE A 235 -1.96 -24.67 0.74
N PHE A 236 -3.23 -24.28 0.81
CA PHE A 236 -4.14 -24.68 1.87
C PHE A 236 -5.21 -25.66 1.40
N THR A 237 -5.13 -26.20 0.17
CA THR A 237 -6.06 -27.23 -0.33
C THR A 237 -5.90 -28.48 0.52
N GLY A 238 -7.01 -28.90 1.14
CA GLY A 238 -7.02 -30.04 2.03
C GLY A 238 -6.65 -29.76 3.49
N LEU A 239 -6.39 -28.50 3.89
CA LEU A 239 -6.30 -28.08 5.28
C LEU A 239 -7.70 -27.74 5.80
N ASN A 240 -8.41 -28.72 6.39
CA ASN A 240 -9.76 -28.52 6.92
C ASN A 240 -9.76 -27.81 8.29
N ASN A 241 -8.59 -27.69 8.93
CA ASN A 241 -8.36 -27.07 10.23
C ASN A 241 -7.98 -25.58 10.16
N PHE A 242 -8.16 -24.96 8.99
CA PHE A 242 -7.67 -23.61 8.67
C PHE A 242 -8.80 -22.60 8.72
N ARG A 243 -8.65 -21.57 9.56
CA ARG A 243 -9.58 -20.45 9.64
C ARG A 243 -8.93 -19.19 9.10
N VAL A 244 -9.52 -18.61 8.06
CA VAL A 244 -9.08 -17.32 7.52
C VAL A 244 -9.91 -16.20 8.15
N MET A 245 -9.22 -15.16 8.63
CA MET A 245 -9.78 -13.93 9.17
C MET A 245 -9.38 -12.77 8.27
N SER A 246 -10.28 -12.41 7.39
CA SER A 246 -10.10 -11.34 6.41
C SER A 246 -10.52 -9.97 6.95
N ILE A 247 -10.38 -8.94 6.13
CA ILE A 247 -10.87 -7.58 6.46
C ILE A 247 -12.40 -7.49 6.55
N THR A 248 -13.14 -8.52 6.10
CA THR A 248 -14.61 -8.55 6.18
C THR A 248 -15.15 -9.24 7.44
N ASP A 249 -14.27 -9.88 8.23
CA ASP A 249 -14.66 -10.60 9.42
C ASP A 249 -14.73 -9.69 10.64
N ALA A 250 -15.85 -9.76 11.39
CA ALA A 250 -16.06 -8.97 12.60
C ALA A 250 -15.23 -9.44 13.81
N ARG A 251 -14.66 -10.66 13.74
CA ARG A 251 -13.74 -11.11 14.77
C ARG A 251 -12.34 -10.58 14.48
N PHE A 252 -11.65 -10.01 15.48
CA PHE A 252 -10.33 -9.40 15.37
C PHE A 252 -10.28 -8.10 14.53
N ASP A 253 -11.40 -7.45 14.31
CA ASP A 253 -11.52 -6.26 13.46
C ASP A 253 -10.80 -5.03 14.05
N GLU A 254 -10.71 -4.92 15.38
CA GLU A 254 -9.98 -3.83 16.07
C GLU A 254 -8.51 -4.15 16.36
N GLN A 255 -8.04 -5.41 16.12
CA GLN A 255 -6.70 -5.82 16.52
C GLN A 255 -5.61 -5.43 15.52
N PHE A 256 -6.01 -5.07 14.32
CA PHE A 256 -5.14 -4.61 13.24
C PHE A 256 -5.59 -3.23 12.79
N GLY A 257 -4.74 -2.23 12.95
CA GLY A 257 -5.12 -0.82 12.78
C GLY A 257 -5.31 -0.13 14.14
N PHE A 258 -5.51 1.18 14.12
CA PHE A 258 -5.88 1.96 15.30
C PHE A 258 -7.34 2.35 15.24
N THR A 259 -8.06 2.18 16.34
CA THR A 259 -9.42 2.68 16.51
C THR A 259 -9.43 4.19 16.75
N ASP A 260 -10.56 4.84 16.56
CA ASP A 260 -10.70 6.29 16.79
C ASP A 260 -10.33 6.67 18.24
N ASN A 261 -10.73 5.86 19.21
CA ASN A 261 -10.39 6.10 20.62
C ASN A 261 -8.89 5.99 20.90
N GLU A 262 -8.21 5.04 20.26
CA GLU A 262 -6.75 4.88 20.39
C GLU A 262 -5.99 6.06 19.76
N VAL A 263 -6.46 6.57 18.62
CA VAL A 263 -5.86 7.75 17.98
C VAL A 263 -6.08 8.99 18.83
N ARG A 264 -7.28 9.20 19.37
CA ARG A 264 -7.55 10.32 20.29
C ARG A 264 -6.66 10.27 21.52
N LYS A 265 -6.53 9.08 22.12
CA LYS A 265 -5.65 8.89 23.28
C LYS A 265 -4.20 9.19 22.94
N LEU A 266 -3.70 8.69 21.81
CA LEU A 266 -2.35 8.99 21.33
C LEU A 266 -2.14 10.52 21.23
N LEU A 267 -3.07 11.23 20.61
CA LEU A 267 -2.98 12.68 20.42
C LEU A 267 -3.08 13.45 21.75
N GLU A 268 -3.89 12.98 22.70
CA GLU A 268 -3.95 13.53 24.05
C GLU A 268 -2.62 13.33 24.80
N ASP A 269 -2.04 12.13 24.75
CA ASP A 269 -0.78 11.78 25.42
C ASP A 269 0.39 12.64 24.90
N TYR A 270 0.33 13.12 23.63
CA TYR A 270 1.31 14.02 23.01
C TYR A 270 0.90 15.50 22.99
N ASN A 271 -0.25 15.88 23.57
CA ASN A 271 -0.83 17.24 23.53
C ASN A 271 -1.09 17.76 22.12
N MET A 272 -1.51 16.89 21.21
CA MET A 272 -1.73 17.16 19.79
C MET A 272 -3.20 17.01 19.37
N SER A 273 -4.15 17.09 20.29
CA SER A 273 -5.59 16.90 20.01
C SER A 273 -6.14 17.88 18.97
N MET A 274 -5.48 19.02 18.74
CA MET A 274 -5.84 19.98 17.71
C MET A 274 -5.72 19.44 16.29
N HIS A 275 -4.81 18.47 16.05
CA HIS A 275 -4.56 17.85 14.75
C HIS A 275 -5.48 16.66 14.44
N TYR A 276 -6.44 16.35 15.34
CA TYR A 276 -7.30 15.19 15.18
C TYR A 276 -8.09 15.18 13.86
N ASN A 277 -8.65 16.31 13.45
CA ASN A 277 -9.44 16.38 12.21
C ASN A 277 -8.59 16.13 10.97
N ASP A 278 -7.38 16.66 10.94
CA ASP A 278 -6.44 16.45 9.83
C ASP A 278 -6.02 14.98 9.75
N ILE A 279 -5.66 14.38 10.88
CA ILE A 279 -5.27 12.96 10.96
C ILE A 279 -6.46 12.06 10.56
N LYS A 280 -7.67 12.40 11.00
CA LYS A 280 -8.87 11.66 10.62
C LYS A 280 -9.12 11.71 9.11
N GLU A 281 -9.07 12.90 8.52
CA GLU A 281 -9.31 13.05 7.08
C GLU A 281 -8.27 12.34 6.21
N TRP A 282 -7.02 12.28 6.68
CA TRP A 282 -5.91 11.75 5.90
C TRP A 282 -5.67 10.25 6.08
N TYR A 283 -5.93 9.67 7.27
CA TYR A 283 -5.44 8.32 7.62
C TYR A 283 -6.52 7.38 8.16
N ASP A 284 -7.76 7.85 8.38
CA ASP A 284 -8.93 7.05 8.77
C ASP A 284 -9.57 6.36 7.55
N GLY A 285 -10.73 5.75 7.77
CA GLY A 285 -11.68 5.31 6.75
C GLY A 285 -11.54 3.86 6.30
N TYR A 286 -10.67 3.07 6.91
CA TYR A 286 -10.63 1.63 6.66
C TYR A 286 -11.70 0.92 7.48
N HIS A 287 -12.59 0.19 6.82
CA HIS A 287 -13.66 -0.56 7.48
C HIS A 287 -13.32 -2.05 7.52
N PHE A 288 -12.96 -2.54 8.72
CA PHE A 288 -12.70 -3.96 8.96
C PHE A 288 -13.84 -4.56 9.79
N GLY A 289 -14.51 -5.60 9.26
CA GLY A 289 -15.61 -6.24 9.94
C GLY A 289 -16.74 -5.27 10.32
N LYS A 290 -16.71 -4.77 11.54
CA LYS A 290 -17.65 -3.77 12.10
C LYS A 290 -16.92 -2.53 12.64
N ALA A 291 -15.60 -2.50 12.59
CA ALA A 291 -14.77 -1.43 13.13
C ALA A 291 -14.24 -0.52 12.03
N ASP A 292 -14.22 0.78 12.29
CA ASP A 292 -13.45 1.73 11.50
C ASP A 292 -12.08 1.93 12.13
N VAL A 293 -11.04 1.86 11.31
CA VAL A 293 -9.66 1.89 11.78
C VAL A 293 -8.78 2.77 10.89
N TYR A 294 -7.77 3.36 11.53
CA TYR A 294 -6.69 4.11 10.88
C TYR A 294 -5.52 3.21 10.53
N CYS A 295 -4.73 3.57 9.52
CA CYS A 295 -3.44 2.93 9.27
C CYS A 295 -2.42 3.34 10.34
N PRO A 296 -1.90 2.41 11.18
CA PRO A 296 -0.98 2.76 12.27
C PRO A 296 0.30 3.42 11.80
N TRP A 297 0.85 2.97 10.68
CA TRP A 297 2.08 3.51 10.12
C TRP A 297 1.96 5.00 9.79
N ASP A 298 0.85 5.40 9.18
CA ASP A 298 0.65 6.77 8.73
C ASP A 298 0.44 7.70 9.93
N VAL A 299 -0.39 7.26 10.89
CA VAL A 299 -0.63 8.01 12.13
C VAL A 299 0.66 8.21 12.92
N ILE A 300 1.43 7.14 13.17
CA ILE A 300 2.67 7.21 13.95
C ILE A 300 3.71 8.11 13.26
N ASN A 301 3.90 7.96 11.94
CA ASN A 301 4.86 8.81 11.21
C ASN A 301 4.46 10.29 11.20
N HIS A 302 3.15 10.57 11.12
CA HIS A 302 2.68 11.96 11.12
C HIS A 302 2.83 12.59 12.51
N VAL A 303 2.43 11.87 13.57
CA VAL A 303 2.56 12.35 14.95
C VAL A 303 4.04 12.54 15.33
N ASP A 304 4.94 11.67 14.87
CA ASP A 304 6.38 11.84 15.07
C ASP A 304 6.91 13.15 14.46
N ARG A 305 6.47 13.47 13.24
CA ARG A 305 6.84 14.74 12.60
C ARG A 305 6.20 15.96 13.25
N LEU A 306 4.99 15.83 13.79
CA LEU A 306 4.36 16.88 14.59
C LEU A 306 5.11 17.18 15.89
N CYS A 307 5.85 16.19 16.43
CA CYS A 307 6.75 16.42 17.57
C CYS A 307 7.91 17.35 17.24
N ASP A 308 8.38 17.33 15.97
CA ASP A 308 9.46 18.18 15.50
C ASP A 308 8.95 19.56 15.02
N ASP A 309 7.79 19.60 14.37
CA ASP A 309 7.17 20.80 13.80
C ASP A 309 5.64 20.71 13.89
N SER A 310 5.07 21.50 14.79
CA SER A 310 3.61 21.51 15.05
C SER A 310 2.78 22.03 13.88
N ASP A 311 3.37 22.73 12.92
CA ASP A 311 2.65 23.31 11.78
C ASP A 311 2.72 22.42 10.52
N ILE A 312 3.34 21.24 10.62
CA ILE A 312 3.50 20.34 9.49
C ILE A 312 2.16 19.82 9.00
N ARG A 313 1.94 19.90 7.69
CA ARG A 313 0.73 19.38 7.07
C ARG A 313 0.81 17.86 6.89
N PRO A 314 -0.32 17.15 6.96
CA PRO A 314 -0.37 15.74 6.61
C PRO A 314 0.16 15.49 5.20
N GLN A 315 0.80 14.34 5.03
CA GLN A 315 1.40 13.93 3.75
C GLN A 315 1.26 12.42 3.56
N THR A 316 1.60 11.95 2.37
CA THR A 316 1.57 10.54 2.02
C THR A 316 2.79 9.80 2.56
N TYR A 317 2.58 8.79 3.41
CA TYR A 317 3.61 7.88 3.91
C TYR A 317 3.57 6.52 3.21
N TRP A 318 2.47 6.21 2.54
CA TRP A 318 2.21 4.92 1.91
C TRP A 318 2.76 4.78 0.48
N ILE A 319 2.99 5.90 -0.22
CA ILE A 319 3.38 5.98 -1.64
C ILE A 319 4.64 5.17 -1.97
N ASN A 320 5.61 5.11 -1.07
CA ASN A 320 6.90 4.43 -1.29
C ASN A 320 6.83 2.91 -1.03
N SER A 321 5.65 2.33 -0.84
CA SER A 321 5.49 0.89 -0.68
C SER A 321 5.29 0.22 -2.04
N SER A 322 5.86 -0.97 -2.21
CA SER A 322 5.87 -1.78 -3.44
C SER A 322 4.49 -2.11 -4.06
N GLY A 323 3.39 -1.70 -3.39
CA GLY A 323 2.01 -1.97 -3.82
C GLY A 323 1.45 -1.04 -4.91
N ASN A 324 2.04 0.14 -5.15
CA ASN A 324 1.49 1.13 -6.09
C ASN A 324 1.43 0.64 -7.55
N SER A 325 2.20 -0.40 -7.88
CA SER A 325 2.13 -1.06 -9.19
C SER A 325 0.76 -1.63 -9.52
N LEU A 326 -0.05 -2.03 -8.53
CA LEU A 326 -1.41 -2.54 -8.73
C LEU A 326 -2.34 -1.46 -9.28
N VAL A 327 -2.34 -0.27 -8.69
CA VAL A 327 -3.14 0.87 -9.17
C VAL A 327 -2.71 1.25 -10.58
N ARG A 328 -1.41 1.31 -10.84
CA ARG A 328 -0.88 1.60 -12.18
C ARG A 328 -1.32 0.56 -13.21
N ARG A 329 -1.31 -0.73 -12.86
CA ARG A 329 -1.78 -1.81 -13.75
C ARG A 329 -3.27 -1.72 -14.02
N LEU A 330 -4.09 -1.42 -13.00
CA LEU A 330 -5.52 -1.18 -13.19
C LEU A 330 -5.74 -0.03 -14.18
N ILE A 331 -5.10 1.11 -13.97
CA ILE A 331 -5.22 2.30 -14.82
C ILE A 331 -4.81 1.98 -16.27
N SER A 332 -3.72 1.22 -16.47
CA SER A 332 -3.22 0.87 -17.81
C SER A 332 -4.15 -0.08 -18.59
N LYS A 333 -4.91 -0.93 -17.88
CA LYS A 333 -5.87 -1.88 -18.47
C LYS A 333 -7.30 -1.33 -18.52
N ALA A 334 -7.55 -0.14 -17.96
CA ALA A 334 -8.87 0.44 -17.81
C ALA A 334 -9.52 0.76 -19.18
N ASP A 335 -10.68 0.19 -19.42
CA ASP A 335 -11.59 0.60 -20.49
C ASP A 335 -12.37 1.87 -20.10
N SER A 336 -13.31 2.33 -20.93
CA SER A 336 -14.09 3.54 -20.65
C SER A 336 -14.89 3.42 -19.34
N SER A 337 -15.54 2.28 -19.11
CA SER A 337 -16.36 2.06 -17.91
C SER A 337 -15.49 2.05 -16.64
N THR A 338 -14.35 1.38 -16.69
CA THR A 338 -13.41 1.34 -15.57
C THR A 338 -12.81 2.72 -15.25
N LYS A 339 -12.57 3.54 -16.31
CA LYS A 339 -12.13 4.93 -16.12
C LYS A 339 -13.18 5.77 -15.40
N ASP A 340 -14.44 5.66 -15.79
CA ASP A 340 -15.54 6.35 -15.13
C ASP A 340 -15.66 5.91 -13.66
N GLU A 341 -15.49 4.62 -13.37
CA GLU A 341 -15.49 4.11 -11.99
C GLU A 341 -14.32 4.65 -11.15
N ILE A 342 -13.12 4.78 -11.72
CA ILE A 342 -11.97 5.40 -11.05
C ILE A 342 -12.27 6.88 -10.77
N GLU A 343 -12.89 7.59 -11.71
CA GLU A 343 -13.31 8.99 -11.53
C GLU A 343 -14.31 9.14 -10.37
N HIS A 344 -15.32 8.27 -10.30
CA HIS A 344 -16.27 8.23 -9.18
C HIS A 344 -15.56 8.01 -7.83
N LEU A 345 -14.62 7.07 -7.76
CA LEU A 345 -13.84 6.81 -6.55
C LEU A 345 -13.01 8.01 -6.11
N ILE A 346 -12.33 8.69 -7.04
CA ILE A 346 -11.54 9.89 -6.74
C ILE A 346 -12.44 11.05 -6.27
N ALA A 347 -13.68 11.11 -6.80
CA ALA A 347 -14.70 12.05 -6.34
C ALA A 347 -15.18 11.78 -4.90
N GLY A 348 -14.81 10.65 -4.31
CA GLY A 348 -15.31 10.20 -3.02
C GLY A 348 -16.68 9.51 -3.13
N GLU A 349 -17.08 9.13 -4.35
CA GLU A 349 -18.28 8.35 -4.61
C GLU A 349 -18.01 6.86 -4.50
N THR A 350 -19.06 6.05 -4.43
CA THR A 350 -18.92 4.59 -4.33
C THR A 350 -19.13 3.92 -5.67
N ILE A 351 -18.41 2.82 -5.91
CA ILE A 351 -18.70 1.87 -6.98
C ILE A 351 -19.23 0.55 -6.39
N VAL A 352 -19.99 -0.21 -7.18
CA VAL A 352 -20.54 -1.50 -6.73
C VAL A 352 -19.81 -2.64 -7.43
N LYS A 353 -19.16 -3.53 -6.65
CA LYS A 353 -18.39 -4.65 -7.18
C LYS A 353 -18.65 -5.94 -6.42
N SER A 354 -18.70 -7.05 -7.16
CA SER A 354 -18.65 -8.38 -6.58
C SER A 354 -17.20 -8.72 -6.25
N ILE A 355 -16.89 -8.89 -4.97
CA ILE A 355 -15.52 -9.09 -4.50
C ILE A 355 -15.23 -10.57 -4.27
N ARG A 356 -14.12 -11.03 -4.82
CA ARG A 356 -13.55 -12.35 -4.58
C ARG A 356 -12.37 -12.21 -3.62
N LEU A 357 -12.51 -12.80 -2.44
CA LEU A 357 -11.45 -12.75 -1.41
C LEU A 357 -10.38 -13.83 -1.61
N ASP A 358 -10.63 -14.82 -2.48
CA ASP A 358 -9.86 -16.03 -2.68
C ASP A 358 -9.25 -16.11 -4.10
N LEU A 359 -8.56 -15.06 -4.53
CA LEU A 359 -7.89 -15.00 -5.83
C LEU A 359 -6.50 -15.64 -5.76
N THR A 360 -6.14 -16.34 -6.82
CA THR A 360 -4.77 -16.81 -7.07
C THR A 360 -3.96 -15.73 -7.81
N TYR A 361 -2.63 -15.81 -7.78
CA TYR A 361 -1.81 -14.83 -8.50
C TYR A 361 -2.07 -14.85 -10.02
N ASP A 362 -2.31 -16.02 -10.62
CA ASP A 362 -2.65 -16.13 -12.05
C ASP A 362 -4.01 -15.51 -12.37
N GLU A 363 -4.96 -15.52 -11.42
CA GLU A 363 -6.28 -14.91 -11.61
C GLU A 363 -6.27 -13.38 -11.42
N ILE A 364 -5.34 -12.82 -10.65
CA ILE A 364 -5.32 -11.38 -10.29
C ILE A 364 -5.45 -10.50 -11.53
N GLU A 365 -4.71 -10.80 -12.58
CA GLU A 365 -4.66 -9.99 -13.79
C GLU A 365 -5.57 -10.49 -14.92
N SER A 366 -6.32 -11.56 -14.70
CA SER A 366 -7.16 -12.17 -15.74
C SER A 366 -8.38 -11.32 -16.10
N THR A 367 -8.91 -10.56 -15.14
CA THR A 367 -10.06 -9.66 -15.35
C THR A 367 -9.91 -8.36 -14.55
N ILE A 368 -10.60 -7.31 -15.00
CA ILE A 368 -10.69 -6.03 -14.26
C ILE A 368 -11.38 -6.24 -12.89
N ASP A 369 -12.39 -7.10 -12.81
CA ASP A 369 -13.11 -7.38 -11.55
C ASP A 369 -12.20 -8.03 -10.50
N ASN A 370 -11.26 -8.88 -10.91
CA ASN A 370 -10.26 -9.42 -10.00
C ASN A 370 -9.30 -8.34 -9.50
N MET A 371 -8.93 -7.37 -10.32
CA MET A 371 -8.10 -6.25 -9.89
C MET A 371 -8.80 -5.38 -8.85
N TRP A 372 -10.11 -5.15 -8.95
CA TRP A 372 -10.90 -4.50 -7.90
C TRP A 372 -10.86 -5.27 -6.58
N SER A 373 -10.95 -6.61 -6.65
CA SER A 373 -10.85 -7.47 -5.47
C SER A 373 -9.48 -7.36 -4.78
N VAL A 374 -8.41 -7.28 -5.56
CA VAL A 374 -7.06 -7.10 -5.02
C VAL A 374 -6.87 -5.71 -4.43
N LEU A 375 -7.36 -4.65 -5.07
CA LEU A 375 -7.30 -3.30 -4.51
C LEU A 375 -8.05 -3.21 -3.19
N PHE A 376 -9.18 -3.90 -3.05
CA PHE A 376 -9.92 -3.99 -1.80
C PHE A 376 -9.12 -4.74 -0.71
N THR A 377 -8.61 -5.93 -0.99
CA THR A 377 -7.88 -6.74 0.00
C THR A 377 -6.54 -6.15 0.40
N THR A 378 -5.90 -5.37 -0.47
CA THR A 378 -4.63 -4.69 -0.20
C THR A 378 -4.77 -3.30 0.40
N GLY A 379 -6.01 -2.79 0.58
CA GLY A 379 -6.31 -1.55 1.29
C GLY A 379 -6.33 -0.28 0.45
N TYR A 380 -6.29 -0.39 -0.89
CA TYR A 380 -6.55 0.77 -1.75
C TYR A 380 -8.02 1.17 -1.79
N LEU A 381 -8.91 0.22 -1.53
CA LEU A 381 -10.34 0.42 -1.40
C LEU A 381 -10.82 -0.14 -0.07
N THR A 382 -11.93 0.42 0.43
CA THR A 382 -12.61 -0.07 1.62
C THR A 382 -14.09 -0.26 1.34
N LYS A 383 -14.77 -1.00 2.22
CA LYS A 383 -16.21 -1.27 2.12
C LYS A 383 -16.99 -0.13 2.76
N ALA A 384 -17.89 0.48 1.98
CA ALA A 384 -18.84 1.49 2.46
C ALA A 384 -20.25 0.91 2.69
N GLY A 385 -20.51 -0.35 2.30
CA GLY A 385 -21.80 -1.00 2.50
C GLY A 385 -21.99 -2.23 1.62
N ASP A 386 -23.14 -2.88 1.78
CA ASP A 386 -23.56 -4.05 1.00
C ASP A 386 -24.71 -3.70 0.06
N VAL A 387 -24.73 -4.36 -1.10
CA VAL A 387 -25.84 -4.29 -2.06
C VAL A 387 -26.26 -5.71 -2.42
N LYS A 388 -27.53 -6.06 -2.18
CA LYS A 388 -28.06 -7.34 -2.64
C LYS A 388 -28.16 -7.33 -4.16
N LEU A 389 -27.58 -8.33 -4.83
CA LEU A 389 -27.68 -8.44 -6.29
C LEU A 389 -29.10 -8.83 -6.71
N PRO A 390 -29.63 -8.25 -7.81
CA PRO A 390 -30.90 -8.68 -8.38
C PRO A 390 -30.86 -10.17 -8.70
N ASP A 391 -31.96 -10.87 -8.41
CA ASP A 391 -32.14 -12.28 -8.73
C ASP A 391 -31.09 -13.25 -8.13
N SER A 392 -30.39 -12.85 -7.08
CA SER A 392 -29.37 -13.64 -6.40
C SER A 392 -29.45 -13.45 -4.87
N GLU A 393 -29.08 -14.47 -4.12
CA GLU A 393 -28.81 -14.35 -2.67
C GLU A 393 -27.41 -13.80 -2.37
N SER A 394 -26.62 -13.50 -3.41
CA SER A 394 -25.28 -12.94 -3.29
C SER A 394 -25.31 -11.43 -3.08
N TYR A 395 -24.28 -10.91 -2.41
CA TYR A 395 -24.07 -9.50 -2.15
C TYR A 395 -22.85 -8.98 -2.91
N ALA A 396 -22.97 -7.78 -3.43
CA ALA A 396 -21.84 -6.97 -3.89
C ALA A 396 -21.50 -5.93 -2.83
N TYR A 397 -20.28 -5.40 -2.87
CA TYR A 397 -19.84 -4.35 -1.97
C TYR A 397 -19.90 -2.98 -2.65
N LYS A 398 -20.36 -1.98 -1.90
CA LYS A 398 -20.07 -0.58 -2.21
C LYS A 398 -18.64 -0.32 -1.78
N LEU A 399 -17.77 0.01 -2.73
CA LEU A 399 -16.37 0.31 -2.48
C LEU A 399 -16.11 1.81 -2.61
N VAL A 400 -15.19 2.31 -1.80
CA VAL A 400 -14.74 3.71 -1.80
C VAL A 400 -13.24 3.76 -1.50
N ILE A 401 -12.57 4.83 -1.91
CA ILE A 401 -11.21 5.13 -1.45
C ILE A 401 -11.29 5.53 0.03
N PRO A 402 -10.49 4.91 0.93
CA PRO A 402 -10.67 5.08 2.37
C PRO A 402 -10.43 6.53 2.83
N ASN A 403 -9.44 7.22 2.30
CA ASN A 403 -9.00 8.51 2.84
C ASN A 403 -8.25 9.37 1.81
N LYS A 404 -7.81 10.56 2.23
CA LYS A 404 -7.06 11.49 1.38
C LYS A 404 -5.71 10.93 0.92
N GLU A 405 -4.97 10.23 1.78
CA GLU A 405 -3.67 9.67 1.41
C GLU A 405 -3.78 8.71 0.23
N VAL A 406 -4.70 7.74 0.31
CA VAL A 406 -4.90 6.76 -0.77
C VAL A 406 -5.45 7.45 -2.01
N ARG A 407 -6.27 8.49 -1.87
CA ARG A 407 -6.74 9.31 -3.02
C ARG A 407 -5.56 9.95 -3.75
N GLU A 408 -4.61 10.52 -3.03
CA GLU A 408 -3.38 11.10 -3.61
C GLU A 408 -2.55 10.02 -4.35
N VAL A 409 -2.50 8.79 -3.84
CA VAL A 409 -1.86 7.68 -4.56
C VAL A 409 -2.50 7.44 -5.92
N PHE A 410 -3.84 7.39 -6.00
CA PHE A 410 -4.54 7.24 -7.29
C PHE A 410 -4.21 8.39 -8.23
N ILE A 411 -4.29 9.63 -7.75
CA ILE A 411 -4.01 10.84 -8.54
C ILE A 411 -2.58 10.80 -9.10
N LEU A 412 -1.59 10.49 -8.27
CA LEU A 412 -0.18 10.42 -8.68
C LEU A 412 0.07 9.30 -9.68
N GLN A 413 -0.52 8.11 -9.49
CA GLN A 413 -0.37 7.01 -10.45
C GLN A 413 -1.01 7.33 -11.80
N ILE A 414 -2.13 8.05 -11.83
CA ILE A 414 -2.74 8.54 -13.05
C ILE A 414 -1.84 9.56 -13.75
N GLN A 415 -1.24 10.48 -13.00
CA GLN A 415 -0.30 11.45 -13.56
C GLN A 415 0.95 10.78 -14.14
N GLU A 416 1.51 9.78 -13.45
CA GLU A 416 2.67 9.02 -13.95
C GLU A 416 2.33 8.19 -15.20
N TRP A 417 1.19 7.49 -15.18
CA TRP A 417 0.70 6.78 -16.36
C TRP A 417 0.52 7.72 -17.53
N PHE A 418 -0.08 8.89 -17.30
CA PHE A 418 -0.27 9.90 -18.31
C PHE A 418 1.06 10.39 -18.91
N LYS A 419 2.06 10.73 -18.09
CA LYS A 419 3.40 11.08 -18.56
C LYS A 419 3.98 10.00 -19.49
N SER A 420 3.77 8.73 -19.16
CA SER A 420 4.24 7.60 -19.96
C SER A 420 3.51 7.48 -21.30
N VAL A 421 2.19 7.73 -21.34
CA VAL A 421 1.39 7.73 -22.57
C VAL A 421 1.79 8.89 -23.48
N VAL A 422 1.99 10.07 -22.90
CA VAL A 422 2.45 11.27 -23.61
C VAL A 422 3.84 11.06 -24.21
N ALA A 423 4.78 10.51 -23.44
CA ALA A 423 6.14 10.24 -23.91
C ALA A 423 6.19 9.25 -25.09
N ASN A 424 5.20 8.38 -25.21
CA ASN A 424 5.10 7.39 -26.29
C ASN A 424 4.31 7.87 -27.53
N ASP A 425 3.62 9.02 -27.46
CA ASP A 425 2.82 9.57 -28.57
C ASP A 425 3.56 10.74 -29.26
N ASN A 426 4.72 10.44 -29.82
CA ASN A 426 5.60 11.43 -30.48
C ASN A 426 4.91 12.21 -31.60
N ASP A 427 3.96 11.61 -32.31
CA ASP A 427 3.30 12.27 -33.44
C ASP A 427 2.31 13.34 -32.98
N THR A 428 1.46 13.04 -32.00
CA THR A 428 0.53 14.01 -31.42
C THR A 428 1.29 15.17 -30.77
N MET A 429 2.41 14.89 -30.10
CA MET A 429 3.24 15.90 -29.45
C MET A 429 3.91 16.83 -30.45
N LYS A 430 4.50 16.29 -31.52
CA LYS A 430 5.09 17.10 -32.62
C LYS A 430 4.05 17.98 -33.31
N LEU A 431 2.86 17.45 -33.52
CA LEU A 431 1.75 18.22 -34.11
C LEU A 431 1.27 19.34 -33.17
N LEU A 432 1.25 19.10 -31.87
CA LEU A 432 0.91 20.13 -30.88
C LEU A 432 1.96 21.24 -30.86
N SER A 433 3.25 20.91 -30.77
CA SER A 433 4.34 21.90 -30.80
C SER A 433 4.29 22.76 -32.06
N LYS A 434 4.10 22.12 -33.22
CA LYS A 434 3.99 22.82 -34.49
C LYS A 434 2.79 23.76 -34.50
N ALA A 435 1.61 23.28 -34.04
CA ALA A 435 0.40 24.09 -33.98
C ALA A 435 0.57 25.33 -33.08
N ILE A 436 1.31 25.22 -31.98
CA ILE A 436 1.61 26.33 -31.07
C ILE A 436 2.50 27.38 -31.75
N ILE A 437 3.54 26.96 -32.48
CA ILE A 437 4.41 27.88 -33.23
C ILE A 437 3.66 28.52 -34.41
N ASP A 438 2.88 27.73 -35.14
CA ASP A 438 2.13 28.19 -36.33
C ASP A 438 0.90 29.06 -35.98
N LYS A 439 0.60 29.23 -34.68
CA LYS A 439 -0.58 29.93 -34.17
C LYS A 439 -1.90 29.35 -34.72
N ASP A 440 -1.98 28.01 -34.78
CA ASP A 440 -3.18 27.29 -35.24
C ASP A 440 -4.00 26.80 -34.04
N GLU A 441 -4.84 27.66 -33.49
CA GLU A 441 -5.69 27.42 -32.31
C GLU A 441 -6.59 26.18 -32.49
N THR A 442 -7.10 25.97 -33.71
CA THR A 442 -7.97 24.82 -34.03
C THR A 442 -7.18 23.51 -33.90
N LYS A 443 -5.94 23.48 -34.40
CA LYS A 443 -5.09 22.29 -34.24
C LYS A 443 -4.63 22.11 -32.81
N ILE A 444 -4.30 23.17 -32.07
CA ILE A 444 -3.99 23.09 -30.64
C ILE A 444 -5.15 22.43 -29.93
N ALA A 445 -6.37 22.96 -30.05
CA ALA A 445 -7.55 22.39 -29.42
C ALA A 445 -7.83 20.94 -29.85
N LYS A 446 -7.64 20.63 -31.16
CA LYS A 446 -7.81 19.27 -31.67
C LYS A 446 -6.83 18.27 -31.04
N GLN A 447 -5.53 18.60 -31.00
CA GLN A 447 -4.52 17.70 -30.42
C GLN A 447 -4.74 17.52 -28.90
N LEU A 448 -5.02 18.59 -28.19
CA LEU A 448 -5.36 18.52 -26.77
C LEU A 448 -6.63 17.69 -26.53
N ASN A 449 -7.68 17.85 -27.34
CA ASN A 449 -8.90 17.05 -27.22
C ASN A 449 -8.67 15.56 -27.52
N ILE A 450 -7.76 15.20 -28.42
CA ILE A 450 -7.37 13.79 -28.67
C ILE A 450 -6.69 13.24 -27.41
N VAL A 451 -5.76 13.97 -26.83
CA VAL A 451 -5.08 13.58 -25.60
C VAL A 451 -6.07 13.45 -24.46
N MET A 452 -6.93 14.46 -24.26
CA MET A 452 -7.96 14.47 -23.22
C MET A 452 -8.95 13.31 -23.35
N GLY A 453 -9.32 12.94 -24.59
CA GLY A 453 -10.23 11.82 -24.85
C GLY A 453 -9.66 10.46 -24.42
N ARG A 454 -8.33 10.33 -24.37
CA ARG A 454 -7.61 9.13 -23.90
C ARG A 454 -7.40 9.12 -22.39
N MET A 455 -7.61 10.25 -21.72
CA MET A 455 -7.36 10.43 -20.31
C MET A 455 -8.53 10.03 -19.42
N ILE A 456 -8.18 9.73 -18.16
CA ILE A 456 -9.11 9.75 -17.04
C ILE A 456 -9.31 11.21 -16.65
N SER A 457 -10.56 11.68 -16.63
CA SER A 457 -10.89 13.02 -16.17
C SER A 457 -10.99 13.00 -14.65
N ILE A 458 -9.89 13.25 -13.98
CA ILE A 458 -9.83 13.32 -12.49
C ILE A 458 -10.75 14.43 -11.95
N LEU A 459 -11.32 15.27 -12.79
CA LEU A 459 -11.79 16.61 -12.44
C LEU A 459 -13.29 16.86 -12.67
N ASP A 460 -14.04 15.85 -13.04
CA ASP A 460 -15.50 15.92 -12.94
C ASP A 460 -16.01 15.82 -11.49
N THR A 461 -15.04 15.79 -10.57
CA THR A 461 -15.25 15.66 -9.14
C THR A 461 -15.66 16.98 -8.49
N LYS A 462 -16.16 16.92 -7.27
CA LYS A 462 -16.44 18.07 -6.39
C LYS A 462 -15.17 18.83 -5.95
N ALA A 463 -14.02 18.62 -6.62
CA ALA A 463 -12.80 19.36 -6.33
C ALA A 463 -13.02 20.86 -6.56
N PRO A 464 -12.41 21.73 -5.75
CA PRO A 464 -12.42 23.18 -5.97
C PRO A 464 -11.89 23.54 -7.36
N ASP A 465 -12.40 24.62 -7.94
CA ASP A 465 -12.07 25.01 -9.32
C ASP A 465 -10.56 25.33 -9.50
N ASP A 466 -9.91 25.85 -8.47
CA ASP A 466 -8.45 26.09 -8.42
C ASP A 466 -7.63 24.78 -8.49
N MET A 467 -8.08 23.72 -7.83
CA MET A 467 -7.43 22.42 -7.96
C MET A 467 -7.56 21.83 -9.38
N LYS A 468 -8.70 22.08 -10.04
CA LYS A 468 -8.91 21.68 -11.43
C LYS A 468 -8.01 22.47 -12.38
N GLU A 469 -7.90 23.78 -12.19
CA GLU A 469 -7.01 24.63 -12.98
C GLU A 469 -5.54 24.22 -12.86
N ASN A 470 -5.07 23.97 -11.63
CA ASN A 470 -3.72 23.47 -11.36
C ASN A 470 -3.43 22.12 -12.03
N PHE A 471 -4.42 21.25 -12.12
CA PHE A 471 -4.25 19.98 -12.84
C PHE A 471 -4.06 20.19 -14.34
N TYR A 472 -4.92 20.98 -15.00
CA TYR A 472 -4.80 21.23 -16.44
C TYR A 472 -3.51 21.99 -16.76
N HIS A 473 -3.07 22.89 -15.87
CA HIS A 473 -1.78 23.53 -15.94
C HIS A 473 -0.63 22.49 -15.91
N GLY A 474 -0.62 21.61 -14.90
CA GLY A 474 0.39 20.55 -14.79
C GLY A 474 0.38 19.58 -15.96
N LEU A 475 -0.82 19.24 -16.46
CA LEU A 475 -1.03 18.43 -17.64
C LEU A 475 -0.39 19.08 -18.88
N LEU A 476 -0.78 20.31 -19.18
CA LEU A 476 -0.28 21.05 -20.34
C LEU A 476 1.24 21.24 -20.28
N LEU A 477 1.77 21.57 -19.11
CA LEU A 477 3.21 21.67 -18.86
C LEU A 477 3.94 20.36 -19.17
N GLY A 478 3.39 19.22 -18.75
CA GLY A 478 3.94 17.89 -19.04
C GLY A 478 3.93 17.56 -20.53
N LEU A 479 2.83 17.86 -21.22
CA LEU A 479 2.69 17.71 -22.68
C LEU A 479 3.73 18.54 -23.42
N LEU A 480 3.87 19.80 -23.07
CA LEU A 480 4.78 20.73 -23.73
C LEU A 480 6.25 20.33 -23.53
N ARG A 481 6.65 19.92 -22.32
CA ARG A 481 8.01 19.41 -22.04
C ARG A 481 8.34 18.14 -22.80
N GLY A 482 7.35 17.27 -23.04
CA GLY A 482 7.51 16.05 -23.84
C GLY A 482 7.46 16.29 -25.35
N SER A 483 6.94 17.44 -25.81
CA SER A 483 6.68 17.71 -27.22
C SER A 483 7.90 18.24 -27.99
N ASN A 484 8.77 19.00 -27.35
CA ASN A 484 10.01 19.49 -27.94
C ASN A 484 11.09 19.68 -26.86
N PRO A 485 12.17 18.86 -26.88
CA PRO A 485 13.23 18.92 -25.88
C PRO A 485 14.06 20.21 -25.97
N ASP A 486 14.04 20.91 -27.08
CA ASP A 486 14.83 22.12 -27.31
C ASP A 486 14.13 23.39 -26.80
N TRP A 487 12.89 23.25 -26.32
CA TRP A 487 12.16 24.36 -25.71
C TRP A 487 12.55 24.57 -24.25
N LEU A 488 12.96 25.79 -23.92
CA LEU A 488 13.10 26.18 -22.53
C LEU A 488 11.73 26.60 -21.98
N ILE A 489 11.14 25.73 -21.12
CA ILE A 489 9.80 25.94 -20.56
C ILE A 489 9.92 26.26 -19.07
N LYS A 490 9.36 27.40 -18.67
CA LYS A 490 9.25 27.85 -17.29
C LYS A 490 7.77 27.89 -16.89
N SER A 491 7.48 27.53 -15.63
CA SER A 491 6.12 27.49 -15.08
C SER A 491 6.07 28.27 -13.79
N ASN A 492 4.93 28.91 -13.50
CA ASN A 492 4.67 29.74 -12.33
C ASN A 492 5.77 30.79 -12.11
N ARG A 493 6.17 31.48 -13.16
CA ARG A 493 7.21 32.50 -13.10
C ARG A 493 6.60 33.87 -12.89
N GLU A 494 7.20 34.62 -11.98
CA GLU A 494 6.89 36.05 -11.80
C GLU A 494 7.15 36.81 -13.11
N SER A 495 6.16 37.53 -13.60
CA SER A 495 6.24 38.34 -14.82
C SER A 495 5.21 39.45 -14.76
N GLY A 496 5.65 40.68 -15.03
CA GLY A 496 4.79 41.85 -14.89
C GLY A 496 4.23 41.96 -13.46
N ASP A 497 2.92 42.09 -13.34
CA ASP A 497 2.22 42.29 -12.08
C ASP A 497 1.63 40.95 -11.52
N GLY A 498 2.23 39.79 -11.84
CA GLY A 498 1.75 38.50 -11.36
C GLY A 498 2.63 37.32 -11.75
N PHE A 499 2.04 36.12 -11.69
CA PHE A 499 2.69 34.86 -12.07
C PHE A 499 2.00 34.29 -13.28
N SER A 500 2.75 34.04 -14.38
CA SER A 500 2.23 33.36 -15.56
C SER A 500 2.24 31.84 -15.36
N ASP A 501 1.24 31.16 -15.88
CA ASP A 501 1.17 29.69 -15.80
C ASP A 501 2.33 29.04 -16.53
N ILE A 502 2.52 29.30 -17.83
CA ILE A 502 3.55 28.68 -18.64
C ILE A 502 4.18 29.71 -19.58
N MET A 503 5.51 29.76 -19.58
CA MET A 503 6.31 30.48 -20.56
C MET A 503 7.17 29.52 -21.36
N ILE A 504 7.22 29.69 -22.67
CA ILE A 504 8.03 28.89 -23.58
C ILE A 504 8.97 29.83 -24.36
N MET A 505 10.23 29.45 -24.40
CA MET A 505 11.28 30.06 -25.20
C MET A 505 11.70 29.03 -26.26
N PRO A 506 11.18 29.15 -27.49
CA PRO A 506 11.58 28.30 -28.62
C PRO A 506 13.05 28.56 -29.03
N GLU A 507 13.59 27.70 -29.91
CA GLU A 507 14.94 27.87 -30.49
C GLU A 507 15.15 29.21 -31.19
N ASN A 508 14.10 29.73 -31.83
CA ASN A 508 14.16 31.10 -32.41
C ASN A 508 14.34 32.11 -31.27
N PRO A 509 15.47 32.86 -31.23
CA PRO A 509 15.76 33.77 -30.13
C PRO A 509 14.79 34.95 -30.04
N ASP A 510 14.10 35.29 -31.14
CA ASP A 510 13.12 36.40 -31.15
C ASP A 510 11.73 35.93 -30.67
N ALA A 511 11.45 34.65 -30.71
CA ALA A 511 10.13 34.11 -30.41
C ALA A 511 9.96 33.84 -28.91
N GLY A 512 8.78 34.15 -28.39
CA GLY A 512 8.34 33.84 -27.03
C GLY A 512 6.88 33.43 -27.01
N ILE A 513 6.50 32.58 -26.07
CA ILE A 513 5.10 32.13 -25.93
C ILE A 513 4.71 32.22 -24.47
N VAL A 514 3.56 32.81 -24.20
CA VAL A 514 2.92 32.85 -22.88
C VAL A 514 1.59 32.12 -22.96
N ILE A 515 1.35 31.22 -22.00
CA ILE A 515 0.09 30.47 -21.93
C ILE A 515 -0.51 30.66 -20.55
N GLU A 516 -1.79 31.01 -20.50
CA GLU A 516 -2.61 31.03 -19.30
C GLU A 516 -3.69 29.98 -19.42
N VAL A 517 -3.90 29.20 -18.36
CA VAL A 517 -4.83 28.07 -18.31
C VAL A 517 -6.03 28.46 -17.46
N LYS A 518 -7.23 28.13 -17.89
CA LYS A 518 -8.45 28.31 -17.11
C LYS A 518 -9.30 27.06 -17.10
N TYR A 519 -10.02 26.84 -15.99
CA TYR A 519 -11.05 25.82 -15.89
C TYR A 519 -12.43 26.42 -16.15
N ALA A 520 -13.21 25.78 -17.03
CA ALA A 520 -14.61 26.11 -17.27
C ALA A 520 -15.52 25.01 -16.73
N ARG A 521 -16.55 25.38 -15.96
CA ARG A 521 -17.47 24.41 -15.32
C ARG A 521 -18.27 23.60 -16.34
N ASN A 522 -18.53 24.17 -17.49
CA ASN A 522 -19.20 23.49 -18.58
C ASN A 522 -18.65 23.93 -19.94
N ILE A 523 -18.94 23.14 -20.99
CA ILE A 523 -18.43 23.37 -22.34
C ILE A 523 -18.86 24.72 -22.92
N LYS A 524 -20.02 25.26 -22.51
CA LYS A 524 -20.53 26.55 -23.01
C LYS A 524 -19.73 27.74 -22.51
N GLU A 525 -19.02 27.57 -21.41
CA GLU A 525 -18.18 28.60 -20.77
C GLU A 525 -16.73 28.62 -21.29
N LEU A 526 -16.34 27.67 -22.17
CA LEU A 526 -14.97 27.59 -22.68
C LEU A 526 -14.51 28.89 -23.38
N ASP A 527 -15.39 29.53 -24.16
CA ASP A 527 -15.08 30.78 -24.85
C ASP A 527 -14.78 31.91 -23.85
N THR A 528 -15.66 32.11 -22.90
CA THR A 528 -15.51 33.11 -21.85
C THR A 528 -14.27 32.86 -21.00
N ALA A 529 -13.95 31.59 -20.69
CA ALA A 529 -12.75 31.24 -19.93
C ALA A 529 -11.46 31.53 -20.71
N CYS A 530 -11.43 31.30 -22.04
CA CYS A 530 -10.31 31.71 -22.89
C CYS A 530 -10.15 33.22 -22.93
N GLU A 531 -11.26 33.98 -23.01
CA GLU A 531 -11.22 35.45 -22.98
C GLU A 531 -10.68 35.98 -21.65
N ILE A 532 -11.08 35.38 -20.52
CA ILE A 532 -10.57 35.71 -19.19
C ILE A 532 -9.06 35.43 -19.12
N ALA A 533 -8.59 34.29 -19.63
CA ALA A 533 -7.16 33.97 -19.67
C ALA A 533 -6.37 35.00 -20.48
N MET A 534 -6.86 35.38 -21.66
CA MET A 534 -6.23 36.39 -22.51
C MET A 534 -6.24 37.78 -21.88
N ALA A 535 -7.33 38.16 -21.21
CA ALA A 535 -7.41 39.41 -20.49
C ALA A 535 -6.39 39.47 -19.34
N GLN A 536 -6.24 38.36 -18.59
CA GLN A 536 -5.25 38.27 -17.49
C GLN A 536 -3.81 38.42 -18.00
N ILE A 537 -3.44 37.77 -19.11
CA ILE A 537 -2.10 37.93 -19.72
C ILE A 537 -1.79 39.40 -20.01
N LYS A 538 -2.77 40.11 -20.60
CA LYS A 538 -2.59 41.54 -20.97
C LYS A 538 -2.58 42.46 -19.75
N GLU A 539 -3.54 42.31 -18.85
CA GLU A 539 -3.65 43.15 -17.65
C GLU A 539 -2.42 43.02 -16.75
N LYS A 540 -1.93 41.77 -16.58
CA LYS A 540 -0.78 41.44 -15.73
C LYS A 540 0.56 41.55 -16.45
N ARG A 541 0.56 41.88 -17.76
CA ARG A 541 1.78 42.06 -18.58
C ARG A 541 2.73 40.86 -18.51
N TYR A 542 2.19 39.64 -18.68
CA TYR A 542 2.99 38.41 -18.58
C TYR A 542 4.05 38.26 -19.67
N ASP A 543 4.02 39.06 -20.72
CA ASP A 543 5.02 39.14 -21.78
C ASP A 543 6.31 39.88 -21.36
N GLU A 544 6.29 40.70 -20.29
CA GLU A 544 7.44 41.48 -19.85
C GLU A 544 8.70 40.64 -19.57
N ALA A 545 8.55 39.50 -18.93
CA ALA A 545 9.70 38.64 -18.65
C ALA A 545 10.39 38.13 -19.92
N LEU A 546 9.61 37.84 -20.98
CA LEU A 546 10.13 37.41 -22.27
C LEU A 546 10.79 38.59 -23.02
N ARG A 547 10.20 39.79 -22.95
CA ARG A 547 10.76 41.00 -23.52
C ARG A 547 12.10 41.39 -22.84
N ASN A 548 12.17 41.22 -21.53
CA ASN A 548 13.40 41.47 -20.77
C ASN A 548 14.51 40.45 -21.12
N GLU A 549 14.15 39.26 -21.63
CA GLU A 549 15.10 38.28 -22.16
C GLU A 549 15.42 38.51 -23.66
N GLY A 550 14.98 39.64 -24.25
CA GLY A 550 15.29 40.06 -25.60
C GLY A 550 14.34 39.50 -26.67
N ARG A 551 13.24 38.84 -26.29
CA ARG A 551 12.27 38.27 -27.23
C ARG A 551 11.23 39.31 -27.62
N CYS A 552 11.05 39.53 -28.93
CA CYS A 552 10.15 40.55 -29.46
C CYS A 552 8.96 40.02 -30.24
N ASP A 553 8.98 38.75 -30.68
CA ASP A 553 7.86 38.11 -31.36
C ASP A 553 7.14 37.16 -30.35
N ILE A 554 6.19 37.73 -29.61
CA ILE A 554 5.52 37.02 -28.51
C ILE A 554 4.10 36.63 -28.91
N ILE A 555 3.75 35.34 -28.70
CA ILE A 555 2.42 34.83 -28.86
C ILE A 555 1.84 34.51 -27.48
N ALA A 556 0.65 35.05 -27.22
CA ALA A 556 -0.13 34.73 -26.02
C ALA A 556 -1.23 33.71 -26.34
N TYR A 557 -1.44 32.74 -25.44
CA TYR A 557 -2.54 31.78 -25.51
C TYR A 557 -3.34 31.77 -24.23
N GLY A 558 -4.67 31.91 -24.36
CA GLY A 558 -5.64 31.54 -23.35
C GLY A 558 -6.19 30.14 -23.68
N ILE A 559 -5.92 29.16 -22.83
CA ILE A 559 -6.39 27.78 -23.03
C ILE A 559 -7.33 27.41 -21.90
N ALA A 560 -8.59 27.13 -22.25
CA ALA A 560 -9.61 26.74 -21.28
C ALA A 560 -9.94 25.25 -21.42
N PHE A 561 -10.11 24.61 -20.26
CA PHE A 561 -10.47 23.20 -20.17
C PHE A 561 -11.82 23.03 -19.47
N SER A 562 -12.62 22.09 -19.95
CA SER A 562 -13.84 21.63 -19.29
C SER A 562 -13.97 20.13 -19.52
N ARG A 563 -13.81 19.35 -18.48
CA ARG A 563 -13.80 17.88 -18.58
C ARG A 563 -12.80 17.39 -19.65
N LYS A 564 -13.25 16.59 -20.61
CA LYS A 564 -12.46 16.06 -21.73
C LYS A 564 -12.46 16.99 -22.96
N ARG A 565 -12.74 18.27 -22.78
CA ARG A 565 -12.79 19.26 -23.85
C ARG A 565 -11.92 20.47 -23.51
N CYS A 566 -11.30 21.01 -24.53
CA CYS A 566 -10.60 22.28 -24.42
C CYS A 566 -10.84 23.17 -25.62
N LYS A 567 -10.60 24.45 -25.42
CA LYS A 567 -10.52 25.48 -26.45
C LYS A 567 -9.27 26.30 -26.25
N ALA A 568 -8.69 26.79 -27.31
CA ALA A 568 -7.54 27.68 -27.31
C ALA A 568 -7.85 28.93 -28.11
N VAL A 569 -7.40 30.08 -27.63
CA VAL A 569 -7.41 31.37 -28.33
C VAL A 569 -6.03 31.95 -28.26
N GLY A 570 -5.50 32.46 -29.36
CA GLY A 570 -4.14 32.98 -29.43
C GLY A 570 -4.07 34.37 -30.09
N GLU A 571 -3.17 35.21 -29.58
CA GLU A 571 -2.92 36.54 -30.12
C GLU A 571 -1.42 36.82 -30.14
N ARG A 572 -0.93 37.61 -31.08
CA ARG A 572 0.43 38.10 -31.11
C ARG A 572 0.47 39.45 -30.37
N LEU A 573 1.34 39.56 -29.35
CA LEU A 573 1.49 40.76 -28.50
C LEU A 573 2.54 41.71 -29.02
#